data_e1dad53dcff273fd55fe557d85433f6d
#
_entry.id   e1dad53dcff273fd55fe557d85433f6d
#
_cell.length_a   1.000
_cell.length_b   1.000
_cell.length_c   1.000
_cell.angle_alpha   90.00
_cell.angle_beta   90.00
_cell.angle_gamma   90.00
#
_symmetry.space_group_name_H-M   'P 1'
#
loop_
_entity.id
_entity.type
_entity.pdbx_description
1 polymer ?
#
loop_
_entity_poly.entity_id
_entity_poly.type
_entity_poly.pdbx_seq_one_letter_code
_entity_poly.pdbx_strand_id
1 'polypeptide(L)'
;MKRLLPALLLLLAACAAPASQSQATAPAAAPAKIDTTCRTDADCTVKNVGNCCGAYPACVNATSPTDPEGVMAQCRASGRMSVCGFREISGCQCVSGQCTAKDGGADTLRRPLDTPEPVR
;
A
#
# COMPACT_ATOMS: atom_id res chain seq x y z
N MET A 1 -48.53 -69.51 3.23
CA MET A 1 -47.91 -68.94 4.44
C MET A 1 -46.86 -67.99 4.02
N LYS A 2 -47.22 -66.72 4.02
CA LYS A 2 -46.37 -65.60 3.46
C LYS A 2 -45.65 -64.94 4.62
N ARG A 3 -44.36 -65.05 4.62
CA ARG A 3 -43.50 -64.32 5.60
C ARG A 3 -43.06 -62.99 5.02
N LEU A 4 -43.65 -61.96 5.51
CA LEU A 4 -43.27 -60.59 5.23
C LEU A 4 -42.10 -60.18 6.16
N LEU A 5 -40.93 -60.00 5.62
CA LEU A 5 -39.81 -59.31 6.31
C LEU A 5 -39.95 -57.80 6.09
N PRO A 6 -40.01 -57.03 7.11
CA PRO A 6 -39.79 -55.55 6.94
C PRO A 6 -38.30 -55.24 6.87
N ALA A 7 -37.89 -54.72 5.73
CA ALA A 7 -36.58 -54.19 5.54
C ALA A 7 -36.47 -52.83 6.30
N LEU A 8 -35.70 -52.83 7.37
CA LEU A 8 -35.37 -51.63 8.14
C LEU A 8 -34.26 -50.87 7.40
N LEU A 9 -34.65 -49.84 6.66
CA LEU A 9 -33.73 -48.90 6.06
C LEU A 9 -33.22 -47.94 7.14
N LEU A 10 -32.00 -48.15 7.60
CA LEU A 10 -31.23 -47.20 8.40
C LEU A 10 -30.70 -46.12 7.48
N LEU A 11 -31.34 -44.95 7.51
CA LEU A 11 -30.81 -43.71 6.92
C LEU A 11 -29.71 -43.17 7.81
N LEU A 12 -28.47 -43.45 7.47
CA LEU A 12 -27.31 -42.74 8.03
C LEU A 12 -27.22 -41.36 7.39
N ALA A 13 -27.73 -40.37 8.08
CA ALA A 13 -27.46 -38.96 7.76
C ALA A 13 -26.01 -38.64 8.09
N ALA A 14 -25.14 -38.69 7.09
CA ALA A 14 -23.78 -38.18 7.21
C ALA A 14 -23.82 -36.64 7.27
N CYS A 15 -23.64 -36.05 8.45
CA CYS A 15 -23.34 -34.65 8.60
C CYS A 15 -21.97 -34.39 8.02
N ALA A 16 -21.90 -33.99 6.75
CA ALA A 16 -20.70 -33.40 6.16
C ALA A 16 -20.51 -32.02 6.77
N ALA A 17 -19.62 -31.91 7.74
CA ALA A 17 -19.13 -30.62 8.20
C ALA A 17 -18.42 -29.93 7.03
N PRO A 18 -18.69 -28.62 6.75
CA PRO A 18 -17.91 -27.90 5.77
C PRO A 18 -16.47 -27.82 6.30
N ALA A 19 -15.55 -28.43 5.55
CA ALA A 19 -14.14 -28.27 5.80
C ALA A 19 -13.84 -26.78 5.65
N SER A 20 -13.50 -26.12 6.75
CA SER A 20 -12.93 -24.78 6.73
C SER A 20 -11.65 -24.86 5.91
N GLN A 21 -11.74 -24.44 4.66
CA GLN A 21 -10.55 -24.23 3.83
C GLN A 21 -9.75 -23.13 4.51
N SER A 22 -8.70 -23.50 5.24
CA SER A 22 -7.64 -22.60 5.59
C SER A 22 -7.10 -22.05 4.27
N GLN A 23 -7.55 -20.85 3.93
CA GLN A 23 -6.94 -20.10 2.83
C GLN A 23 -5.50 -19.88 3.25
N ALA A 24 -4.60 -20.70 2.69
CA ALA A 24 -3.19 -20.45 2.75
C ALA A 24 -3.01 -19.05 2.14
N THR A 25 -2.73 -18.05 2.99
CA THR A 25 -2.43 -16.70 2.56
C THR A 25 -1.19 -16.81 1.68
N ALA A 26 -1.38 -16.68 0.37
CA ALA A 26 -0.27 -16.59 -0.56
C ALA A 26 0.66 -15.47 -0.06
N PRO A 27 1.99 -15.65 -0.11
CA PRO A 27 2.91 -14.58 0.29
C PRO A 27 2.54 -13.33 -0.51
N ALA A 28 2.31 -12.22 0.18
CA ALA A 28 1.97 -10.95 -0.44
C ALA A 28 3.04 -10.62 -1.48
N ALA A 29 2.63 -10.47 -2.74
CA ALA A 29 3.54 -10.08 -3.81
C ALA A 29 4.21 -8.76 -3.43
N ALA A 30 5.48 -8.58 -3.81
CA ALA A 30 6.17 -7.32 -3.58
C ALA A 30 5.40 -6.18 -4.27
N PRO A 31 5.21 -5.03 -3.59
CA PRO A 31 4.50 -3.91 -4.18
C PRO A 31 5.20 -3.39 -5.44
N ALA A 32 4.45 -2.74 -6.33
CA ALA A 32 4.95 -2.20 -7.58
C ALA A 32 6.14 -1.27 -7.34
N LYS A 33 7.18 -1.41 -8.17
CA LYS A 33 8.34 -0.52 -8.13
C LYS A 33 7.94 0.85 -8.65
N ILE A 34 8.08 1.87 -7.82
CA ILE A 34 7.78 3.25 -8.17
C ILE A 34 8.88 3.81 -9.08
N ASP A 35 8.48 4.42 -10.18
CA ASP A 35 9.36 5.17 -11.09
C ASP A 35 9.22 6.66 -10.80
N THR A 36 10.32 7.33 -10.54
CA THR A 36 10.40 8.78 -10.30
C THR A 36 11.21 9.50 -11.38
N THR A 37 11.64 8.81 -12.43
CA THR A 37 12.46 9.41 -13.49
C THR A 37 11.65 10.39 -14.33
N CYS A 38 12.28 11.49 -14.75
CA CYS A 38 11.67 12.52 -15.58
C CYS A 38 12.67 13.23 -16.45
N ARG A 39 12.18 13.92 -17.48
CA ARG A 39 12.92 14.86 -18.33
C ARG A 39 12.41 16.27 -18.17
N THR A 40 11.11 16.41 -17.95
CA THR A 40 10.41 17.68 -17.78
C THR A 40 9.44 17.59 -16.60
N ASP A 41 8.97 18.73 -16.13
CA ASP A 41 7.95 18.79 -15.08
C ASP A 41 6.65 18.09 -15.49
N ALA A 42 6.33 18.08 -16.79
CA ALA A 42 5.13 17.43 -17.33
C ALA A 42 5.15 15.90 -17.19
N ASP A 43 6.35 15.31 -17.03
CA ASP A 43 6.49 13.88 -16.80
C ASP A 43 6.12 13.47 -15.36
N CYS A 44 5.93 14.44 -14.47
CA CYS A 44 5.72 14.23 -13.06
C CYS A 44 4.28 14.50 -12.64
N THR A 45 3.73 13.64 -11.81
CA THR A 45 2.40 13.82 -11.21
C THR A 45 2.36 13.32 -9.78
N VAL A 46 1.37 13.79 -9.02
CA VAL A 46 1.11 13.28 -7.68
C VAL A 46 0.29 12.00 -7.79
N LYS A 47 0.78 10.93 -7.20
CA LYS A 47 0.05 9.67 -7.06
C LYS A 47 0.09 9.19 -5.61
N ASN A 48 -0.92 8.42 -5.23
CA ASN A 48 -0.90 7.68 -3.97
C ASN A 48 0.01 6.46 -4.12
N VAL A 49 1.14 6.47 -3.47
CA VAL A 49 2.08 5.33 -3.46
C VAL A 49 1.87 4.42 -2.24
N GLY A 50 1.06 4.85 -1.28
CA GLY A 50 0.78 4.11 -0.06
C GLY A 50 1.94 4.10 0.95
N ASN A 51 1.58 3.92 2.20
CA ASN A 51 2.49 3.57 3.29
C ASN A 51 1.75 2.70 4.33
N CYS A 52 2.39 2.39 5.44
CA CYS A 52 1.77 1.56 6.48
C CYS A 52 0.63 2.25 7.25
N CYS A 53 0.35 3.52 6.99
CA CYS A 53 -0.80 4.25 7.51
C CYS A 53 -1.97 4.36 6.52
N GLY A 54 -1.74 4.03 5.23
CA GLY A 54 -2.73 4.13 4.18
C GLY A 54 -2.27 4.95 2.98
N ALA A 55 -3.04 5.96 2.59
CA ALA A 55 -2.69 6.83 1.47
C ALA A 55 -1.43 7.65 1.78
N TYR A 56 -0.51 7.70 0.83
CA TYR A 56 0.69 8.51 0.90
C TYR A 56 0.96 9.15 -0.46
N PRO A 57 0.72 10.45 -0.62
CA PRO A 57 0.98 11.15 -1.88
C PRO A 57 2.47 11.33 -2.10
N ALA A 58 2.92 11.10 -3.32
CA ALA A 58 4.30 11.34 -3.76
C ALA A 58 4.34 11.81 -5.21
N CYS A 59 5.37 12.56 -5.57
CA CYS A 59 5.66 12.91 -6.95
C CYS A 59 6.39 11.75 -7.64
N VAL A 60 5.77 11.24 -8.67
CA VAL A 60 6.27 10.10 -9.45
C VAL A 60 6.11 10.37 -10.93
N ASN A 61 6.77 9.57 -11.78
CA ASN A 61 6.52 9.61 -13.21
C ASN A 61 5.03 9.33 -13.48
N ALA A 62 4.44 10.07 -14.41
CA ALA A 62 3.03 9.94 -14.77
C ALA A 62 2.66 8.51 -15.20
N THR A 63 3.60 7.77 -15.78
CA THR A 63 3.40 6.37 -16.19
C THR A 63 3.77 5.36 -15.10
N SER A 64 4.30 5.80 -13.95
CA SER A 64 4.68 4.91 -12.86
C SER A 64 3.49 4.10 -12.36
N PRO A 65 3.61 2.77 -12.23
CA PRO A 65 2.63 1.99 -11.50
C PRO A 65 2.66 2.36 -10.01
N THR A 66 1.53 2.23 -9.33
CA THR A 66 1.43 2.36 -7.88
C THR A 66 0.53 1.25 -7.35
N ASP A 67 0.85 0.74 -6.17
CA ASP A 67 0.10 -0.33 -5.51
C ASP A 67 -0.01 -0.04 -4.00
N PRO A 68 -0.81 0.95 -3.60
CA PRO A 68 -0.97 1.30 -2.20
C PRO A 68 -1.59 0.17 -1.36
N GLU A 69 -2.42 -0.67 -1.97
CA GLU A 69 -3.03 -1.81 -1.28
C GLU A 69 -2.00 -2.90 -1.00
N GLY A 70 -1.12 -3.19 -1.96
CA GLY A 70 0.00 -4.11 -1.78
C GLY A 70 0.97 -3.64 -0.70
N VAL A 71 1.27 -2.34 -0.64
CA VAL A 71 2.08 -1.75 0.44
C VAL A 71 1.43 -1.98 1.80
N MET A 72 0.12 -1.72 1.92
CA MET A 72 -0.63 -1.96 3.16
C MET A 72 -0.66 -3.43 3.55
N ALA A 73 -0.83 -4.32 2.58
CA ALA A 73 -0.82 -5.76 2.82
C ALA A 73 0.55 -6.23 3.34
N GLN A 74 1.64 -5.73 2.76
CA GLN A 74 2.99 -6.01 3.20
C GLN A 74 3.27 -5.47 4.60
N CYS A 75 2.78 -4.26 4.92
CA CYS A 75 2.89 -3.69 6.26
C CYS A 75 2.21 -4.59 7.31
N ARG A 76 0.99 -5.03 7.02
CA ARG A 76 0.26 -5.95 7.91
C ARG A 76 0.99 -7.27 8.09
N ALA A 77 1.51 -7.84 7.01
CA ALA A 77 2.22 -9.13 7.05
C ALA A 77 3.53 -9.04 7.83
N SER A 78 4.24 -7.90 7.77
CA SER A 78 5.54 -7.70 8.43
C SER A 78 5.44 -7.07 9.82
N GLY A 79 4.24 -6.65 10.25
CA GLY A 79 4.06 -5.91 11.51
C GLY A 79 4.68 -4.51 11.49
N ARG A 80 5.03 -4.00 10.30
CA ARG A 80 5.60 -2.65 10.16
C ARG A 80 4.53 -1.60 10.40
N MET A 81 4.94 -0.55 11.10
CA MET A 81 4.15 0.65 11.30
C MET A 81 4.92 1.84 10.75
N SER A 82 4.19 2.83 10.26
CA SER A 82 4.76 4.11 9.84
C SER A 82 4.32 5.22 10.79
N VAL A 83 5.07 6.31 10.81
CA VAL A 83 4.57 7.55 11.38
C VAL A 83 3.50 8.08 10.44
N CYS A 84 2.28 8.22 10.96
CA CYS A 84 1.14 8.65 10.17
C CYS A 84 1.17 10.17 9.98
N GLY A 85 0.92 10.59 8.77
CA GLY A 85 0.95 11.96 8.31
C GLY A 85 1.66 12.05 6.97
N PHE A 86 1.27 13.03 6.17
CA PHE A 86 1.91 13.34 4.91
C PHE A 86 1.85 14.85 4.67
N ARG A 87 2.82 15.34 3.91
CA ARG A 87 2.83 16.73 3.48
C ARG A 87 1.85 16.93 2.33
N GLU A 88 1.15 18.04 2.32
CA GLU A 88 0.41 18.44 1.14
C GLU A 88 1.38 18.77 0.02
N ILE A 89 1.16 18.16 -1.14
CA ILE A 89 1.98 18.40 -2.33
C ILE A 89 1.18 19.33 -3.25
N SER A 90 1.65 20.56 -3.43
CA SER A 90 1.01 21.55 -4.30
C SER A 90 1.25 21.28 -5.78
N GLY A 91 2.26 20.49 -6.12
CA GLY A 91 2.60 20.11 -7.49
C GLY A 91 3.92 19.37 -7.53
N CYS A 92 4.28 18.90 -8.73
CA CYS A 92 5.52 18.18 -8.97
C CYS A 92 6.42 18.95 -9.93
N GLN A 93 7.73 18.73 -9.82
CA GLN A 93 8.75 19.24 -10.72
C GLN A 93 9.80 18.17 -10.99
N CYS A 94 10.49 18.30 -12.11
CA CYS A 94 11.62 17.45 -12.47
C CYS A 94 12.92 18.13 -12.08
N VAL A 95 13.63 17.57 -11.10
CA VAL A 95 14.92 18.08 -10.63
C VAL A 95 15.96 16.99 -10.81
N SER A 96 16.99 17.29 -11.58
CA SER A 96 18.08 16.34 -11.85
C SER A 96 17.60 14.95 -12.31
N GLY A 97 16.56 14.93 -13.15
CA GLY A 97 15.99 13.68 -13.68
C GLY A 97 15.08 12.93 -12.73
N GLN A 98 14.68 13.53 -11.61
CA GLN A 98 13.81 12.93 -10.60
C GLN A 98 12.60 13.81 -10.33
N CYS A 99 11.43 13.19 -10.24
CA CYS A 99 10.20 13.85 -9.83
C CYS A 99 10.25 14.18 -8.33
N THR A 100 10.18 15.45 -8.00
CA THR A 100 10.17 15.95 -6.63
C THR A 100 8.96 16.83 -6.38
N ALA A 101 8.49 16.87 -5.13
CA ALA A 101 7.42 17.78 -4.75
C ALA A 101 7.90 19.24 -4.86
N LYS A 102 7.03 20.09 -5.40
CA LYS A 102 7.19 21.54 -5.23
C LYS A 102 6.89 21.84 -3.77
N ASP A 103 7.82 22.49 -3.10
CA ASP A 103 7.64 22.86 -1.71
C ASP A 103 6.46 23.83 -1.60
N GLY A 104 5.34 23.32 -1.13
CA GLY A 104 4.22 24.12 -0.70
C GLY A 104 4.55 24.74 0.64
N GLY A 105 5.39 25.72 0.68
CA GLY A 105 5.58 26.72 1.75
C GLY A 105 5.55 26.30 3.23
N ALA A 106 5.59 25.01 3.57
CA ALA A 106 5.39 24.50 4.92
C ALA A 106 6.62 23.80 5.52
N ASP A 107 7.80 24.00 4.97
CA ASP A 107 9.04 23.57 5.64
C ASP A 107 9.63 24.69 6.54
N THR A 108 8.75 25.37 7.25
CA THR A 108 9.16 26.35 8.27
C THR A 108 9.80 25.71 9.51
N LEU A 109 9.79 24.37 9.59
CA LEU A 109 10.41 23.62 10.69
C LEU A 109 11.83 23.12 10.37
N ARG A 110 12.27 23.17 9.11
CA ARG A 110 13.67 23.02 8.74
C ARG A 110 14.28 24.39 8.48
N ARG A 111 14.48 25.14 9.52
CA ARG A 111 15.47 26.22 9.50
C ARG A 111 16.83 25.54 9.30
N PRO A 112 17.58 25.83 8.23
CA PRO A 112 18.98 25.43 8.17
C PRO A 112 19.69 26.06 9.36
N LEU A 113 20.28 25.23 10.23
CA LEU A 113 21.08 25.71 11.38
C LEU A 113 22.45 26.25 10.96
N ASP A 114 22.60 26.62 9.68
CA ASP A 114 23.87 27.03 9.12
C ASP A 114 23.80 28.44 8.48
N THR A 115 23.41 29.42 9.26
CA THR A 115 23.85 30.78 8.99
C THR A 115 24.26 31.38 10.32
N PRO A 116 25.58 31.53 10.59
CA PRO A 116 26.02 32.31 11.73
C PRO A 116 25.59 33.76 11.48
N GLU A 117 24.71 34.25 12.32
CA GLU A 117 24.30 35.64 12.33
C GLU A 117 25.54 36.49 12.73
N PRO A 118 25.91 37.50 11.93
CA PRO A 118 27.02 38.38 12.33
C PRO A 118 26.61 39.11 13.58
N VAL A 119 27.30 38.82 14.66
CA VAL A 119 27.21 39.57 15.92
C VAL A 119 27.68 41.02 15.64
N ARG A 120 26.78 41.94 15.80
CA ARG A 120 27.12 43.37 15.90
C ARG A 120 27.34 43.75 17.35
#